data_cadafccb80d0c48488e0745215f806be
#
_entry.id   cadafccb80d0c48488e0745215f806be
#
_cell.length_a   1.000
_cell.length_b   1.000
_cell.length_c   1.000
_cell.angle_alpha   90.00
_cell.angle_beta   90.00
_cell.angle_gamma   90.00
#
_symmetry.space_group_name_H-M   'P 1'
#
loop_
_entity.id
_entity.type
_entity.pdbx_description
1 polymer ?
#
loop_
_entity_poly.entity_id
_entity_poly.type
_entity_poly.pdbx_seq_one_letter_code
_entity_poly.pdbx_strand_id
1 'polypeptide(L)'
;VAPAATLLPIKVFSGGTAASSAVTAGLDYAIASNARVINLSLGATSPTGDTGLRRVAATNNAVVVIAAGNDSTASPNWPSRYAKEAWANGTLISVGAVDVNKRLHTYSNKAGDIAPFYLVAPGVSIISSYGSSYAHMTGTSMAAPAVAGAAALVTGYWPYLRANQVSAILLTTADDLGAPGVDAIYGRGMLNVNRALAPIGSYTYRTITGAITRISLSTPGVVSYQPSVSSPSAFANVNTEVFDDYGRNYSSAEGAALAVRTALTVDGVLGRMDRLLDTSEQVLADGSTLLRLNSRAPDSKTQRATSPSQSLVSYQSAAGLSFSAGDGGLSSMTLGLMGSSWGHRLAGLDPILGNPLSNFAPEHRFASLGLPLVAGWQARAATLQSTRHRAASGDITLMEMGHVGARHAINVSTGDLSETGLLGGYSNSALGLNQATHSQGVTISGAYLVAPNWALAASYSQTRTAAPRASGMLTHATDIEANAYGVGVVRSDWLKTGDRLSLTVHTPLSARSGHLTYSVVQSVDETGSPQFGTQEVTLRPHAREWRTEARYTMPVRQWGGNLSAALSTRLHADNDEQAALQWVMGVRYQLTF
;
A
#
# COMPACT_ATOMS: atom_id res chain seq x y z
N VAL A 1 -26.99 -20.60 -10.82
CA VAL A 1 -25.95 -20.03 -9.96
C VAL A 1 -24.61 -20.73 -10.21
N ALA A 2 -24.57 -22.07 -10.28
CA ALA A 2 -23.36 -22.86 -10.52
C ALA A 2 -23.52 -23.72 -11.80
N PRO A 3 -23.33 -23.16 -13.00
CA PRO A 3 -23.64 -23.84 -14.26
C PRO A 3 -22.73 -25.05 -14.57
N ALA A 4 -21.56 -25.12 -13.97
CA ALA A 4 -20.59 -26.20 -14.16
C ALA A 4 -20.71 -27.31 -13.07
N ALA A 5 -21.65 -27.19 -12.13
CA ALA A 5 -21.84 -28.21 -11.10
C ALA A 5 -22.40 -29.51 -11.70
N THR A 6 -21.85 -30.64 -11.29
CA THR A 6 -22.41 -31.95 -11.62
C THR A 6 -23.64 -32.23 -10.75
N LEU A 7 -24.75 -32.56 -11.36
CA LEU A 7 -25.99 -32.86 -10.66
C LEU A 7 -26.15 -34.37 -10.47
N LEU A 8 -26.45 -34.76 -9.24
CA LEU A 8 -26.83 -36.14 -8.85
C LEU A 8 -28.31 -36.17 -8.48
N PRO A 9 -29.25 -36.47 -9.41
CA PRO A 9 -30.65 -36.50 -9.11
C PRO A 9 -31.03 -37.77 -8.34
N ILE A 10 -31.68 -37.59 -7.17
CA ILE A 10 -32.11 -38.69 -6.31
C ILE A 10 -33.64 -38.60 -6.13
N LYS A 11 -34.37 -39.58 -6.67
CA LYS A 11 -35.82 -39.61 -6.56
C LYS A 11 -36.25 -40.27 -5.25
N VAL A 12 -36.88 -39.49 -4.35
CA VAL A 12 -37.39 -39.94 -3.06
C VAL A 12 -38.92 -39.90 -2.97
N PHE A 13 -39.61 -39.25 -3.93
CA PHE A 13 -41.05 -39.11 -3.97
C PHE A 13 -41.71 -40.23 -4.80
N SER A 14 -42.82 -40.74 -4.29
CA SER A 14 -43.74 -41.64 -4.98
C SER A 14 -45.17 -41.17 -4.73
N GLY A 15 -45.94 -40.91 -5.78
CA GLY A 15 -47.33 -40.44 -5.66
C GLY A 15 -47.51 -39.11 -4.90
N GLY A 16 -46.52 -38.19 -5.00
CA GLY A 16 -46.61 -36.87 -4.35
C GLY A 16 -46.13 -36.82 -2.88
N THR A 17 -45.78 -37.96 -2.31
CA THR A 17 -45.26 -38.06 -0.93
C THR A 17 -43.92 -38.78 -0.89
N ALA A 18 -43.13 -38.51 0.15
CA ALA A 18 -41.86 -39.18 0.41
C ALA A 18 -41.90 -39.83 1.80
N ALA A 19 -41.67 -41.15 1.87
CA ALA A 19 -41.44 -41.80 3.15
C ALA A 19 -40.11 -41.34 3.77
N SER A 20 -40.05 -41.20 5.09
CA SER A 20 -38.82 -40.83 5.80
C SER A 20 -37.67 -41.80 5.52
N SER A 21 -37.99 -43.11 5.35
CA SER A 21 -37.00 -44.13 4.97
C SER A 21 -36.40 -43.87 3.56
N ALA A 22 -37.23 -43.45 2.60
CA ALA A 22 -36.77 -43.12 1.25
C ALA A 22 -35.84 -41.87 1.24
N VAL A 23 -36.18 -40.84 2.02
CA VAL A 23 -35.33 -39.66 2.20
C VAL A 23 -34.00 -40.06 2.85
N THR A 24 -34.04 -40.90 3.89
CA THR A 24 -32.87 -41.42 4.56
C THR A 24 -31.96 -42.21 3.60
N ALA A 25 -32.53 -43.13 2.80
CA ALA A 25 -31.77 -43.88 1.80
C ALA A 25 -31.15 -42.96 0.72
N GLY A 26 -31.88 -41.90 0.32
CA GLY A 26 -31.37 -40.90 -0.61
C GLY A 26 -30.18 -40.11 -0.04
N LEU A 27 -30.22 -39.75 1.26
CA LEU A 27 -29.11 -39.10 1.94
C LEU A 27 -27.88 -40.02 2.05
N ASP A 28 -28.08 -41.31 2.38
CA ASP A 28 -27.03 -42.32 2.42
C ASP A 28 -26.37 -42.50 1.05
N TYR A 29 -27.17 -42.52 -0.02
CA TYR A 29 -26.66 -42.58 -1.38
C TYR A 29 -25.85 -41.31 -1.74
N ALA A 30 -26.30 -40.12 -1.33
CA ALA A 30 -25.57 -38.86 -1.53
C ALA A 30 -24.20 -38.87 -0.81
N ILE A 31 -24.16 -39.38 0.44
CA ILE A 31 -22.89 -39.55 1.19
C ILE A 31 -21.97 -40.52 0.44
N ALA A 32 -22.47 -41.69 0.05
CA ALA A 32 -21.70 -42.72 -0.66
C ALA A 32 -21.15 -42.20 -2.02
N SER A 33 -21.89 -41.28 -2.65
CA SER A 33 -21.50 -40.62 -3.91
C SER A 33 -20.61 -39.38 -3.69
N ASN A 34 -20.18 -39.11 -2.47
CA ASN A 34 -19.33 -37.97 -2.09
C ASN A 34 -19.95 -36.60 -2.50
N ALA A 35 -21.25 -36.45 -2.42
CA ALA A 35 -21.94 -35.20 -2.70
C ALA A 35 -21.49 -34.12 -1.69
N ARG A 36 -21.08 -32.94 -2.19
CA ARG A 36 -20.59 -31.81 -1.37
C ARG A 36 -21.72 -30.84 -0.98
N VAL A 37 -22.83 -30.86 -1.74
CA VAL A 37 -24.02 -30.05 -1.47
C VAL A 37 -25.25 -30.90 -1.70
N ILE A 38 -26.19 -30.90 -0.75
CA ILE A 38 -27.44 -31.62 -0.82
C ILE A 38 -28.58 -30.61 -0.74
N ASN A 39 -29.45 -30.58 -1.75
CA ASN A 39 -30.65 -29.75 -1.76
C ASN A 39 -31.88 -30.57 -1.41
N LEU A 40 -32.61 -30.17 -0.37
CA LEU A 40 -33.89 -30.78 0.07
C LEU A 40 -35.02 -29.77 -0.09
N SER A 41 -35.63 -29.70 -1.29
CA SER A 41 -36.85 -28.93 -1.55
C SER A 41 -38.10 -29.69 -1.09
N LEU A 42 -38.13 -30.10 0.18
CA LEU A 42 -39.19 -30.89 0.79
C LEU A 42 -39.40 -30.51 2.26
N GLY A 43 -40.53 -30.85 2.84
CA GLY A 43 -40.83 -30.58 4.24
C GLY A 43 -42.00 -31.37 4.76
N ALA A 44 -42.15 -31.38 6.09
CA ALA A 44 -43.25 -31.98 6.85
C ALA A 44 -43.60 -31.09 8.05
N THR A 45 -44.85 -31.14 8.50
CA THR A 45 -45.33 -30.35 9.65
C THR A 45 -44.96 -30.97 11.01
N SER A 46 -44.45 -32.20 11.02
CA SER A 46 -44.00 -32.92 12.22
C SER A 46 -42.54 -33.37 12.11
N PRO A 47 -41.86 -33.62 13.24
CA PRO A 47 -40.46 -34.09 13.25
C PRO A 47 -40.31 -35.39 12.44
N THR A 48 -39.40 -35.35 11.45
CA THR A 48 -39.12 -36.51 10.57
C THR A 48 -37.78 -36.34 9.89
N GLY A 49 -37.14 -37.44 9.49
CA GLY A 49 -35.96 -37.42 8.63
C GLY A 49 -34.63 -37.11 9.31
N ASP A 50 -34.53 -37.12 10.65
CA ASP A 50 -33.30 -36.75 11.37
C ASP A 50 -32.17 -37.79 11.24
N THR A 51 -32.48 -39.07 11.11
CA THR A 51 -31.48 -40.16 11.10
C THR A 51 -30.46 -40.01 9.96
N GLY A 52 -30.94 -39.77 8.73
CA GLY A 52 -30.08 -39.56 7.57
C GLY A 52 -29.28 -38.26 7.70
N LEU A 53 -29.92 -37.18 8.17
CA LEU A 53 -29.27 -35.88 8.36
C LEU A 53 -28.16 -35.92 9.42
N ARG A 54 -28.35 -36.68 10.52
CA ARG A 54 -27.30 -36.91 11.53
C ARG A 54 -26.05 -37.56 10.92
N ARG A 55 -26.24 -38.53 10.00
CA ARG A 55 -25.11 -39.15 9.29
C ARG A 55 -24.40 -38.15 8.36
N VAL A 56 -25.15 -37.35 7.58
CA VAL A 56 -24.56 -36.30 6.74
C VAL A 56 -23.77 -35.30 7.60
N ALA A 57 -24.36 -34.78 8.67
CA ALA A 57 -23.75 -33.80 9.56
C ALA A 57 -22.48 -34.34 10.25
N ALA A 58 -22.49 -35.62 10.62
CA ALA A 58 -21.32 -36.28 11.25
C ALA A 58 -20.10 -36.32 10.32
N THR A 59 -20.27 -36.41 9.00
CA THR A 59 -19.17 -36.36 8.04
C THR A 59 -18.55 -34.97 7.90
N ASN A 60 -19.37 -33.92 8.17
CA ASN A 60 -19.00 -32.50 7.92
C ASN A 60 -18.44 -32.26 6.50
N ASN A 61 -18.90 -33.05 5.52
CA ASN A 61 -18.44 -32.99 4.13
C ASN A 61 -19.46 -32.30 3.20
N ALA A 62 -20.76 -32.47 3.46
CA ALA A 62 -21.83 -31.93 2.63
C ALA A 62 -22.65 -30.85 3.35
N VAL A 63 -22.84 -29.71 2.70
CA VAL A 63 -23.81 -28.68 3.10
C VAL A 63 -25.22 -29.19 2.73
N VAL A 64 -26.16 -29.14 3.67
CA VAL A 64 -27.54 -29.48 3.42
C VAL A 64 -28.40 -28.22 3.40
N VAL A 65 -28.97 -27.91 2.26
CA VAL A 65 -29.83 -26.75 2.04
C VAL A 65 -31.27 -27.21 1.98
N ILE A 66 -32.12 -26.67 2.86
CA ILE A 66 -33.45 -27.20 3.10
C ILE A 66 -34.51 -26.10 2.97
N ALA A 67 -35.55 -26.31 2.20
CA ALA A 67 -36.69 -25.39 2.11
C ALA A 67 -37.38 -25.21 3.47
N ALA A 68 -37.72 -23.97 3.85
CA ALA A 68 -38.31 -23.65 5.14
C ALA A 68 -39.79 -24.08 5.26
N GLY A 69 -40.48 -24.28 4.12
CA GLY A 69 -41.90 -24.58 4.05
C GLY A 69 -42.74 -23.39 3.58
N ASN A 70 -44.00 -23.70 3.16
CA ASN A 70 -44.88 -22.73 2.48
C ASN A 70 -46.23 -22.59 3.21
N ASP A 71 -46.23 -22.58 4.53
CA ASP A 71 -47.45 -22.63 5.37
C ASP A 71 -47.70 -21.31 6.12
N SER A 72 -46.93 -20.24 5.81
CA SER A 72 -47.06 -18.93 6.45
C SER A 72 -46.80 -18.96 7.97
N THR A 73 -46.05 -19.94 8.47
CA THR A 73 -45.81 -20.13 9.90
C THR A 73 -44.68 -19.27 10.43
N ALA A 74 -44.68 -19.06 11.76
CA ALA A 74 -43.65 -18.26 12.44
C ALA A 74 -42.28 -18.97 12.52
N SER A 75 -42.21 -20.27 12.23
CA SER A 75 -40.98 -21.08 12.24
C SER A 75 -40.99 -22.06 11.07
N PRO A 76 -39.81 -22.50 10.61
CA PRO A 76 -39.70 -23.47 9.51
C PRO A 76 -40.28 -24.82 9.85
N ASN A 77 -40.61 -25.58 8.80
CA ASN A 77 -41.01 -26.97 8.87
C ASN A 77 -39.85 -27.92 9.13
N TRP A 78 -40.14 -29.19 9.41
CA TRP A 78 -39.15 -30.25 9.44
C TRP A 78 -38.85 -30.75 8.01
N PRO A 79 -37.64 -31.19 7.70
CA PRO A 79 -36.46 -31.30 8.60
C PRO A 79 -35.63 -30.03 8.72
N SER A 80 -35.99 -28.94 8.05
CA SER A 80 -35.28 -27.66 8.06
C SER A 80 -35.00 -27.14 9.49
N ARG A 81 -35.97 -27.36 10.39
CA ARG A 81 -35.89 -26.95 11.79
C ARG A 81 -34.79 -27.63 12.60
N TYR A 82 -34.20 -28.72 12.12
CA TYR A 82 -33.04 -29.36 12.75
C TYR A 82 -31.73 -28.55 12.64
N ALA A 83 -31.70 -27.51 11.83
CA ALA A 83 -30.50 -26.70 11.68
C ALA A 83 -29.96 -26.12 13.00
N LYS A 84 -30.81 -25.91 14.01
CA LYS A 84 -30.44 -25.45 15.35
C LYS A 84 -29.87 -26.53 16.27
N GLU A 85 -30.05 -27.78 15.93
CA GLU A 85 -29.64 -28.89 16.80
C GLU A 85 -28.10 -28.99 16.84
N ALA A 86 -27.54 -29.24 18.03
CA ALA A 86 -26.10 -29.32 18.20
C ALA A 86 -25.43 -30.35 17.28
N TRP A 87 -26.13 -31.48 17.03
CA TRP A 87 -25.62 -32.52 16.13
C TRP A 87 -25.57 -32.08 14.65
N ALA A 88 -26.33 -31.04 14.25
CA ALA A 88 -26.28 -30.50 12.89
C ALA A 88 -24.93 -29.84 12.59
N ASN A 89 -24.14 -29.50 13.62
CA ASN A 89 -22.80 -28.99 13.52
C ASN A 89 -22.67 -27.80 12.54
N GLY A 90 -23.72 -27.00 12.35
CA GLY A 90 -23.76 -25.90 11.43
C GLY A 90 -23.72 -26.27 9.94
N THR A 91 -23.95 -27.52 9.57
CA THR A 91 -23.96 -27.99 8.18
C THR A 91 -25.29 -27.82 7.46
N LEU A 92 -26.37 -27.52 8.18
CA LEU A 92 -27.72 -27.35 7.67
C LEU A 92 -28.07 -25.87 7.53
N ILE A 93 -28.66 -25.49 6.39
CA ILE A 93 -29.18 -24.14 6.12
C ILE A 93 -30.65 -24.23 5.79
N SER A 94 -31.50 -23.51 6.51
CA SER A 94 -32.91 -23.31 6.20
C SER A 94 -33.08 -22.13 5.25
N VAL A 95 -33.97 -22.28 4.24
CA VAL A 95 -34.11 -21.25 3.20
C VAL A 95 -35.57 -20.83 3.03
N GLY A 96 -35.83 -19.54 3.24
CA GLY A 96 -37.08 -18.88 2.93
C GLY A 96 -37.11 -18.25 1.54
N ALA A 97 -38.30 -17.86 1.07
CA ALA A 97 -38.51 -17.29 -0.24
C ALA A 97 -38.83 -15.80 -0.18
N VAL A 98 -38.10 -14.99 -0.97
CA VAL A 98 -38.40 -13.58 -1.19
C VAL A 98 -38.84 -13.33 -2.64
N ASP A 99 -39.59 -12.24 -2.82
CA ASP A 99 -39.95 -11.68 -4.14
C ASP A 99 -38.80 -10.79 -4.74
N VAL A 100 -39.06 -10.22 -5.91
CA VAL A 100 -38.15 -9.33 -6.61
C VAL A 100 -37.83 -8.04 -5.80
N ASN A 101 -38.71 -7.64 -4.88
CA ASN A 101 -38.53 -6.48 -4.00
C ASN A 101 -37.84 -6.85 -2.67
N LYS A 102 -37.29 -8.07 -2.56
CA LYS A 102 -36.65 -8.63 -1.35
C LYS A 102 -37.60 -8.77 -0.16
N ARG A 103 -38.90 -8.82 -0.37
CA ARG A 103 -39.91 -9.03 0.68
C ARG A 103 -40.18 -10.53 0.84
N LEU A 104 -40.21 -10.99 2.12
CA LEU A 104 -40.58 -12.35 2.39
C LEU A 104 -41.97 -12.63 1.80
N HIS A 105 -42.06 -13.66 0.98
CA HIS A 105 -43.35 -14.01 0.36
C HIS A 105 -44.35 -14.51 1.40
N THR A 106 -45.61 -14.19 1.21
CA THR A 106 -46.68 -14.44 2.22
C THR A 106 -46.80 -15.88 2.67
N TYR A 107 -46.57 -16.85 1.79
CA TYR A 107 -46.59 -18.27 2.16
C TYR A 107 -45.30 -18.74 2.82
N SER A 108 -44.17 -18.05 2.63
CA SER A 108 -42.88 -18.51 3.18
C SER A 108 -42.93 -18.59 4.71
N ASN A 109 -42.54 -19.71 5.26
CA ASN A 109 -42.33 -19.83 6.68
C ASN A 109 -41.16 -18.91 7.09
N LYS A 110 -41.30 -18.26 8.24
CA LYS A 110 -40.29 -17.32 8.80
C LYS A 110 -39.16 -18.09 9.49
N ALA A 111 -38.08 -17.36 9.80
CA ALA A 111 -36.92 -17.92 10.49
C ALA A 111 -37.21 -18.45 11.90
N GLY A 112 -38.03 -17.73 12.66
CA GLY A 112 -38.46 -18.13 14.01
C GLY A 112 -37.29 -18.44 14.94
N ASP A 113 -37.37 -19.58 15.58
CA ASP A 113 -36.43 -20.07 16.59
C ASP A 113 -35.12 -20.66 16.02
N ILE A 114 -34.99 -20.69 14.68
CA ILE A 114 -33.74 -21.11 14.00
C ILE A 114 -33.08 -20.00 13.20
N ALA A 115 -33.39 -18.73 13.51
CA ALA A 115 -32.90 -17.55 12.79
C ALA A 115 -31.38 -17.52 12.52
N PRO A 116 -30.49 -17.98 13.40
CA PRO A 116 -29.04 -18.01 13.11
C PRO A 116 -28.64 -18.94 11.94
N PHE A 117 -29.47 -19.91 11.59
CA PHE A 117 -29.24 -20.94 10.54
C PHE A 117 -30.17 -20.76 9.34
N TYR A 118 -30.82 -19.62 9.25
CA TYR A 118 -31.81 -19.33 8.22
C TYR A 118 -31.34 -18.12 7.39
N LEU A 119 -31.56 -18.20 6.09
CA LEU A 119 -31.46 -17.08 5.16
C LEU A 119 -32.57 -17.15 4.12
N VAL A 120 -32.73 -16.10 3.32
CA VAL A 120 -33.70 -16.04 2.25
C VAL A 120 -33.03 -15.93 0.88
N ALA A 121 -33.73 -16.43 -0.14
CA ALA A 121 -33.29 -16.29 -1.53
C ALA A 121 -34.51 -16.06 -2.44
N PRO A 122 -34.32 -15.60 -3.71
CA PRO A 122 -35.39 -15.46 -4.66
C PRO A 122 -36.14 -16.79 -4.86
N GLY A 123 -37.45 -16.78 -4.62
CA GLY A 123 -38.26 -17.97 -4.72
C GLY A 123 -39.64 -17.75 -5.37
N VAL A 124 -39.87 -16.58 -5.99
CA VAL A 124 -41.14 -16.19 -6.61
C VAL A 124 -40.97 -16.11 -8.13
N SER A 125 -41.80 -16.80 -8.86
CA SER A 125 -41.80 -16.85 -10.33
C SER A 125 -40.44 -17.27 -10.91
N ILE A 126 -39.81 -18.25 -10.31
CA ILE A 126 -38.53 -18.82 -10.75
C ILE A 126 -38.79 -19.83 -11.88
N ILE A 127 -38.14 -19.61 -13.03
CA ILE A 127 -38.19 -20.53 -14.16
C ILE A 127 -37.35 -21.77 -13.88
N SER A 128 -37.91 -22.94 -14.07
CA SER A 128 -37.20 -24.21 -13.92
C SER A 128 -37.84 -25.30 -14.78
N SER A 129 -37.18 -26.44 -14.91
CA SER A 129 -37.66 -27.60 -15.65
C SER A 129 -38.94 -28.16 -14.99
N TYR A 130 -39.94 -28.41 -15.80
CA TYR A 130 -41.23 -29.03 -15.38
C TYR A 130 -41.73 -29.98 -16.46
N GLY A 131 -41.76 -31.27 -16.13
CA GLY A 131 -42.04 -32.30 -17.12
C GLY A 131 -41.04 -32.27 -18.28
N SER A 132 -41.56 -32.14 -19.50
CA SER A 132 -40.74 -31.99 -20.73
C SER A 132 -40.51 -30.54 -21.15
N SER A 133 -40.88 -29.56 -20.32
CA SER A 133 -40.84 -28.13 -20.65
C SER A 133 -40.27 -27.32 -19.47
N TYR A 134 -40.53 -26.01 -19.46
CA TYR A 134 -40.18 -25.07 -18.40
C TYR A 134 -41.47 -24.44 -17.85
N ALA A 135 -41.44 -24.15 -16.56
CA ALA A 135 -42.51 -23.41 -15.90
C ALA A 135 -41.97 -22.41 -14.90
N HIS A 136 -42.73 -21.34 -14.69
CA HIS A 136 -42.51 -20.42 -13.56
C HIS A 136 -43.14 -21.03 -12.31
N MET A 137 -42.30 -21.24 -11.31
CA MET A 137 -42.73 -21.84 -10.04
C MET A 137 -42.42 -20.91 -8.88
N THR A 138 -43.19 -21.02 -7.80
CA THR A 138 -43.08 -20.16 -6.64
C THR A 138 -43.09 -21.01 -5.37
N GLY A 139 -42.08 -20.80 -4.49
CA GLY A 139 -41.97 -21.57 -3.25
C GLY A 139 -40.59 -21.48 -2.62
N THR A 140 -40.48 -21.80 -1.35
CA THR A 140 -39.19 -22.02 -0.68
C THR A 140 -38.38 -23.14 -1.34
N SER A 141 -39.08 -24.07 -2.03
CA SER A 141 -38.48 -25.11 -2.87
C SER A 141 -37.70 -24.56 -4.07
N MET A 142 -37.97 -23.31 -4.55
CA MET A 142 -37.27 -22.61 -5.62
C MET A 142 -36.15 -21.72 -5.07
N ALA A 143 -36.26 -21.26 -3.83
CA ALA A 143 -35.24 -20.51 -3.14
C ALA A 143 -34.05 -21.39 -2.68
N ALA A 144 -34.34 -22.57 -2.17
CA ALA A 144 -33.34 -23.52 -1.67
C ALA A 144 -32.26 -23.87 -2.72
N PRO A 145 -32.57 -24.23 -3.98
CA PRO A 145 -31.55 -24.54 -4.98
C PRO A 145 -30.70 -23.34 -5.39
N ALA A 146 -31.15 -22.10 -5.21
CA ALA A 146 -30.30 -20.93 -5.41
C ALA A 146 -29.19 -20.88 -4.36
N VAL A 147 -29.50 -21.18 -3.10
CA VAL A 147 -28.53 -21.30 -2.00
C VAL A 147 -27.60 -22.49 -2.20
N ALA A 148 -28.16 -23.64 -2.63
CA ALA A 148 -27.35 -24.82 -2.96
C ALA A 148 -26.33 -24.53 -4.08
N GLY A 149 -26.73 -23.77 -5.11
CA GLY A 149 -25.83 -23.31 -6.17
C GLY A 149 -24.73 -22.40 -5.63
N ALA A 150 -25.02 -21.50 -4.69
CA ALA A 150 -24.02 -20.68 -4.03
C ALA A 150 -23.04 -21.51 -3.18
N ALA A 151 -23.55 -22.50 -2.44
CA ALA A 151 -22.74 -23.46 -1.71
C ALA A 151 -21.81 -24.25 -2.65
N ALA A 152 -22.32 -24.66 -3.81
CA ALA A 152 -21.52 -25.36 -4.82
C ALA A 152 -20.40 -24.48 -5.40
N LEU A 153 -20.65 -23.19 -5.61
CA LEU A 153 -19.59 -22.25 -6.03
C LEU A 153 -18.50 -22.14 -4.96
N VAL A 154 -18.86 -21.88 -3.70
CA VAL A 154 -17.89 -21.77 -2.61
C VAL A 154 -17.07 -23.06 -2.47
N THR A 155 -17.72 -24.20 -2.53
CA THR A 155 -17.06 -25.53 -2.46
C THR A 155 -16.19 -25.80 -3.68
N GLY A 156 -16.58 -25.32 -4.87
CA GLY A 156 -15.82 -25.48 -6.10
C GLY A 156 -14.54 -24.63 -6.12
N TYR A 157 -14.59 -23.41 -5.58
CA TYR A 157 -13.41 -22.54 -5.46
C TYR A 157 -12.46 -23.02 -4.35
N TRP A 158 -13.00 -23.50 -3.22
CA TRP A 158 -12.23 -23.94 -2.05
C TRP A 158 -12.66 -25.34 -1.61
N PRO A 159 -12.23 -26.39 -2.33
CA PRO A 159 -12.70 -27.78 -2.10
C PRO A 159 -12.27 -28.34 -0.72
N TYR A 160 -11.28 -27.77 -0.08
CA TYR A 160 -10.80 -28.13 1.24
C TYR A 160 -11.66 -27.60 2.40
N LEU A 161 -12.61 -26.70 2.14
CA LEU A 161 -13.52 -26.21 3.18
C LEU A 161 -14.46 -27.32 3.64
N ARG A 162 -14.69 -27.38 4.94
CA ARG A 162 -15.68 -28.26 5.55
C ARG A 162 -17.09 -27.68 5.35
N ALA A 163 -18.10 -28.52 5.40
CA ALA A 163 -19.47 -28.11 5.17
C ALA A 163 -19.96 -27.01 6.12
N ASN A 164 -19.62 -27.08 7.40
CA ASN A 164 -19.97 -26.04 8.36
C ASN A 164 -19.28 -24.69 8.09
N GLN A 165 -18.06 -24.67 7.51
CA GLN A 165 -17.41 -23.44 7.08
C GLN A 165 -18.13 -22.83 5.87
N VAL A 166 -18.51 -23.63 4.89
CA VAL A 166 -19.28 -23.19 3.72
C VAL A 166 -20.62 -22.60 4.16
N SER A 167 -21.35 -23.28 5.05
CA SER A 167 -22.60 -22.77 5.62
C SER A 167 -22.41 -21.46 6.36
N ALA A 168 -21.38 -21.36 7.22
CA ALA A 168 -21.05 -20.14 7.96
C ALA A 168 -20.73 -18.97 7.03
N ILE A 169 -19.99 -19.20 5.94
CA ILE A 169 -19.70 -18.19 4.92
C ILE A 169 -20.99 -17.63 4.33
N LEU A 170 -21.90 -18.50 3.86
CA LEU A 170 -23.17 -18.07 3.25
C LEU A 170 -24.05 -17.30 4.24
N LEU A 171 -24.15 -17.78 5.49
CA LEU A 171 -24.94 -17.14 6.54
C LEU A 171 -24.35 -15.80 7.00
N THR A 172 -23.03 -15.68 7.11
CA THR A 172 -22.36 -14.45 7.58
C THR A 172 -22.32 -13.37 6.51
N THR A 173 -22.30 -13.75 5.25
CA THR A 173 -22.22 -12.82 4.12
C THR A 173 -23.57 -12.46 3.52
N ALA A 174 -24.68 -12.96 4.06
CA ALA A 174 -26.02 -12.54 3.66
C ALA A 174 -26.23 -11.03 3.84
N ASP A 175 -27.03 -10.43 2.96
CA ASP A 175 -27.44 -9.03 3.10
C ASP A 175 -28.53 -8.94 4.17
N ASP A 176 -28.27 -8.15 5.19
CA ASP A 176 -29.22 -7.95 6.29
C ASP A 176 -30.55 -7.40 5.77
N LEU A 177 -31.66 -8.02 6.18
CA LEU A 177 -33.01 -7.62 5.86
C LEU A 177 -33.86 -7.61 7.12
N GLY A 178 -34.79 -6.67 7.21
CA GLY A 178 -35.69 -6.56 8.36
C GLY A 178 -35.11 -5.76 9.50
N ALA A 179 -35.17 -6.30 10.72
CA ALA A 179 -34.53 -5.67 11.86
C ALA A 179 -33.00 -5.87 11.80
N PRO A 180 -32.19 -4.89 12.22
CA PRO A 180 -30.74 -5.02 12.15
C PRO A 180 -30.20 -6.29 12.83
N GLY A 181 -29.38 -7.05 12.11
CA GLY A 181 -28.79 -8.29 12.56
C GLY A 181 -29.65 -9.52 12.30
N VAL A 182 -29.56 -10.52 13.17
CA VAL A 182 -30.32 -11.77 13.02
C VAL A 182 -31.73 -11.60 13.59
N ASP A 183 -32.75 -11.72 12.75
CA ASP A 183 -34.13 -11.53 13.17
C ASP A 183 -35.04 -12.76 12.90
N ALA A 184 -36.22 -12.79 13.55
CA ALA A 184 -37.16 -13.93 13.47
C ALA A 184 -37.90 -14.03 12.12
N ILE A 185 -37.77 -13.11 11.20
CA ILE A 185 -38.46 -13.09 9.91
C ILE A 185 -37.50 -13.53 8.80
N TYR A 186 -36.37 -12.84 8.65
CA TYR A 186 -35.41 -13.03 7.58
C TYR A 186 -34.17 -13.82 8.00
N GLY A 187 -34.02 -14.15 9.29
CA GLY A 187 -32.84 -14.83 9.81
C GLY A 187 -31.57 -14.01 9.65
N ARG A 188 -30.63 -14.49 8.86
CA ARG A 188 -29.38 -13.79 8.48
C ARG A 188 -29.56 -12.81 7.33
N GLY A 189 -30.75 -12.79 6.69
CA GLY A 189 -31.02 -11.94 5.56
C GLY A 189 -30.96 -12.65 4.20
N MET A 190 -30.71 -11.91 3.13
CA MET A 190 -30.72 -12.40 1.75
C MET A 190 -29.36 -12.92 1.30
N LEU A 191 -29.35 -14.08 0.63
CA LEU A 191 -28.16 -14.64 -0.02
C LEU A 191 -27.44 -13.59 -0.88
N ASN A 192 -26.14 -13.39 -0.62
CA ASN A 192 -25.27 -12.56 -1.43
C ASN A 192 -24.04 -13.36 -1.89
N VAL A 193 -24.07 -13.84 -3.13
CA VAL A 193 -23.00 -14.66 -3.71
C VAL A 193 -21.70 -13.88 -3.86
N ASN A 194 -21.75 -12.58 -4.22
CA ASN A 194 -20.55 -11.76 -4.35
C ASN A 194 -19.82 -11.62 -3.02
N ARG A 195 -20.54 -11.35 -1.94
CA ARG A 195 -19.94 -11.27 -0.60
C ARG A 195 -19.46 -12.63 -0.11
N ALA A 196 -20.15 -13.72 -0.47
CA ALA A 196 -19.72 -15.07 -0.11
C ALA A 196 -18.40 -15.47 -0.79
N LEU A 197 -18.12 -14.98 -1.99
CA LEU A 197 -16.87 -15.21 -2.71
C LEU A 197 -15.78 -14.18 -2.39
N ALA A 198 -16.13 -13.07 -1.78
CA ALA A 198 -15.16 -12.06 -1.31
C ALA A 198 -14.47 -12.51 0.00
N PRO A 199 -13.26 -12.01 0.28
CA PRO A 199 -12.56 -12.33 1.53
C PRO A 199 -13.31 -11.81 2.76
N ILE A 200 -13.22 -12.54 3.87
CA ILE A 200 -13.88 -12.24 5.14
C ILE A 200 -12.82 -12.02 6.22
N GLY A 201 -12.94 -10.91 6.95
CA GLY A 201 -12.04 -10.59 8.05
C GLY A 201 -10.70 -10.04 7.62
N SER A 202 -9.60 -10.52 8.18
CA SER A 202 -8.24 -10.07 7.89
C SER A 202 -7.51 -11.02 6.95
N TYR A 203 -6.59 -10.46 6.14
CA TYR A 203 -5.66 -11.29 5.40
C TYR A 203 -4.56 -11.83 6.29
N THR A 204 -4.20 -13.08 6.07
CA THR A 204 -3.02 -13.70 6.66
C THR A 204 -2.05 -14.13 5.56
N TYR A 205 -0.77 -13.82 5.76
CA TYR A 205 0.32 -14.35 4.96
C TYR A 205 0.92 -15.55 5.67
N ARG A 206 1.24 -16.59 4.91
CA ARG A 206 1.97 -17.75 5.41
C ARG A 206 3.39 -17.72 4.88
N THR A 207 4.35 -17.96 5.76
CA THR A 207 5.77 -18.06 5.40
C THR A 207 6.19 -19.52 5.39
N ILE A 208 7.29 -19.82 4.69
CA ILE A 208 7.86 -21.17 4.64
C ILE A 208 8.29 -21.70 6.03
N THR A 209 8.54 -20.79 6.97
CA THR A 209 8.86 -21.14 8.37
C THR A 209 7.62 -21.41 9.22
N GLY A 210 6.43 -21.33 8.63
CA GLY A 210 5.15 -21.51 9.33
C GLY A 210 4.66 -20.28 10.09
N ALA A 211 5.37 -19.15 10.03
CA ALA A 211 4.90 -17.91 10.64
C ALA A 211 3.66 -17.39 9.90
N ILE A 212 2.70 -16.88 10.66
CA ILE A 212 1.46 -16.29 10.15
C ILE A 212 1.47 -14.81 10.53
N THR A 213 1.44 -13.93 9.52
CA THR A 213 1.32 -12.48 9.72
C THR A 213 -0.06 -12.03 9.29
N ARG A 214 -0.79 -11.35 10.18
CA ARG A 214 -2.10 -10.76 9.89
C ARG A 214 -1.94 -9.33 9.40
N ILE A 215 -2.66 -8.99 8.33
CA ILE A 215 -2.78 -7.62 7.82
C ILE A 215 -4.26 -7.28 7.70
N SER A 216 -4.64 -6.11 8.20
CA SER A 216 -6.01 -5.62 8.05
C SER A 216 -6.29 -5.24 6.60
N LEU A 217 -7.45 -5.65 6.06
CA LEU A 217 -7.93 -5.27 4.72
C LEU A 217 -8.06 -3.74 4.52
N SER A 218 -8.13 -2.99 5.61
CA SER A 218 -8.31 -1.53 5.60
C SER A 218 -7.00 -0.73 5.55
N THR A 219 -5.83 -1.37 5.66
CA THR A 219 -4.54 -0.67 5.72
C THR A 219 -3.66 -1.17 4.59
N PRO A 220 -3.54 -0.43 3.48
CA PRO A 220 -2.46 -0.67 2.52
C PRO A 220 -1.14 -0.52 3.27
N GLY A 221 -0.42 -1.62 3.45
CA GLY A 221 0.80 -1.67 4.26
C GLY A 221 2.00 -1.01 3.61
N VAL A 222 1.82 0.16 2.96
CA VAL A 222 2.93 0.82 2.27
C VAL A 222 2.92 2.30 2.46
N VAL A 223 4.04 2.80 2.91
CA VAL A 223 4.40 4.21 2.80
C VAL A 223 5.74 4.30 2.09
N SER A 224 5.74 4.62 0.81
CA SER A 224 6.92 5.12 0.13
C SER A 224 6.92 6.64 0.21
N TYR A 225 7.92 7.22 0.84
CA TYR A 225 8.20 8.65 0.80
C TYR A 225 9.56 8.83 0.15
N GLN A 226 9.61 9.45 -1.02
CA GLN A 226 10.81 9.91 -1.72
C GLN A 226 11.23 9.14 -2.98
N PRO A 227 12.07 9.74 -3.81
CA PRO A 227 12.44 9.17 -5.09
C PRO A 227 13.03 7.78 -4.87
N SER A 228 12.37 6.81 -5.43
CA SER A 228 12.73 5.41 -5.34
C SER A 228 14.12 5.18 -5.90
N VAL A 229 14.99 4.54 -5.13
CA VAL A 229 16.32 4.11 -5.59
C VAL A 229 16.24 2.99 -6.63
N SER A 230 15.12 2.27 -6.65
CA SER A 230 14.77 1.21 -7.61
C SER A 230 13.55 1.60 -8.42
N SER A 231 13.28 0.90 -9.52
CA SER A 231 12.02 1.06 -10.25
C SER A 231 10.84 0.56 -9.40
N PRO A 232 9.71 1.27 -9.36
CA PRO A 232 8.47 0.77 -8.76
C PRO A 232 8.05 -0.59 -9.34
N SER A 233 8.33 -0.83 -10.61
CA SER A 233 8.05 -2.10 -11.29
C SER A 233 8.90 -3.28 -10.78
N ALA A 234 10.00 -3.04 -10.08
CA ALA A 234 10.84 -4.12 -9.54
C ALA A 234 10.06 -5.08 -8.62
N PHE A 235 9.13 -4.53 -7.86
CA PHE A 235 8.28 -5.31 -6.94
C PHE A 235 6.93 -5.70 -7.54
N ALA A 236 6.54 -5.16 -8.70
CA ALA A 236 5.20 -5.33 -9.28
C ALA A 236 4.80 -6.80 -9.49
N ASN A 237 5.77 -7.67 -9.68
CA ASN A 237 5.57 -9.10 -9.92
C ASN A 237 5.63 -9.95 -8.64
N VAL A 238 5.80 -9.35 -7.46
CA VAL A 238 5.75 -10.11 -6.20
C VAL A 238 4.30 -10.39 -5.85
N ASN A 239 3.83 -11.56 -6.26
CA ASN A 239 2.49 -12.05 -6.04
C ASN A 239 2.53 -13.22 -5.07
N THR A 240 1.57 -13.28 -4.16
CA THR A 240 1.42 -14.39 -3.23
C THR A 240 -0.06 -14.68 -2.99
N GLU A 241 -0.36 -15.93 -2.62
CA GLU A 241 -1.68 -16.23 -2.06
C GLU A 241 -1.74 -15.76 -0.60
N VAL A 242 -2.83 -15.09 -0.27
CA VAL A 242 -3.18 -14.67 1.09
C VAL A 242 -4.42 -15.42 1.55
N PHE A 243 -4.61 -15.57 2.84
CA PHE A 243 -5.69 -16.35 3.41
C PHE A 243 -6.59 -15.46 4.26
N ASP A 244 -7.90 -15.63 4.11
CA ASP A 244 -8.89 -14.97 4.96
C ASP A 244 -9.11 -15.72 6.29
N ASP A 245 -10.03 -15.24 7.12
CA ASP A 245 -10.32 -15.84 8.43
C ASP A 245 -10.92 -17.26 8.34
N TYR A 246 -11.44 -17.67 7.18
CA TYR A 246 -11.89 -19.04 6.90
C TYR A 246 -10.80 -19.93 6.28
N GLY A 247 -9.62 -19.37 6.04
CA GLY A 247 -8.51 -20.08 5.40
C GLY A 247 -8.64 -20.19 3.88
N ARG A 248 -9.51 -19.38 3.25
CA ARG A 248 -9.67 -19.30 1.79
C ARG A 248 -8.53 -18.48 1.19
N ASN A 249 -7.90 -18.99 0.15
CA ASN A 249 -6.82 -18.31 -0.54
C ASN A 249 -7.33 -17.34 -1.59
N TYR A 250 -6.63 -16.22 -1.70
CA TYR A 250 -6.85 -15.16 -2.69
C TYR A 250 -5.51 -14.68 -3.20
N SER A 251 -5.41 -14.44 -4.50
CA SER A 251 -4.19 -13.88 -5.07
C SER A 251 -4.03 -12.41 -4.68
N SER A 252 -2.87 -12.06 -4.18
CA SER A 252 -2.52 -10.69 -3.76
C SER A 252 -1.24 -10.23 -4.45
N ALA A 253 -1.32 -9.07 -5.10
CA ALA A 253 -0.19 -8.39 -5.74
C ALA A 253 0.48 -7.45 -4.73
N GLU A 254 1.18 -7.99 -3.74
CA GLU A 254 1.79 -7.19 -2.64
C GLU A 254 2.84 -6.21 -3.14
N GLY A 255 3.56 -6.57 -4.18
CA GLY A 255 4.55 -5.69 -4.78
C GLY A 255 3.95 -4.47 -5.47
N ALA A 256 2.72 -4.55 -5.98
CA ALA A 256 2.06 -3.42 -6.64
C ALA A 256 1.79 -2.26 -5.67
N ALA A 257 1.61 -2.55 -4.37
CA ALA A 257 1.42 -1.53 -3.34
C ALA A 257 2.69 -0.70 -3.07
N LEU A 258 3.89 -1.20 -3.43
CA LEU A 258 5.15 -0.47 -3.36
C LEU A 258 5.38 0.46 -4.56
N ALA A 259 4.55 0.38 -5.58
CA ALA A 259 4.70 1.10 -6.85
C ALA A 259 4.10 2.53 -6.81
N VAL A 260 4.31 3.28 -5.74
CA VAL A 260 3.85 4.68 -5.66
C VAL A 260 4.75 5.57 -6.52
N ARG A 261 4.17 6.18 -7.55
CA ARG A 261 4.85 7.15 -8.43
C ARG A 261 4.77 8.56 -7.85
N THR A 262 5.89 9.27 -7.86
CA THR A 262 5.94 10.68 -7.48
C THR A 262 5.67 11.57 -8.68
N ALA A 263 4.61 12.39 -8.62
CA ALA A 263 4.33 13.34 -9.67
C ALA A 263 5.25 14.56 -9.58
N LEU A 264 5.71 15.05 -10.73
CA LEU A 264 6.37 16.35 -10.84
C LEU A 264 5.30 17.45 -10.76
N THR A 265 5.36 18.29 -9.71
CA THR A 265 4.38 19.37 -9.50
C THR A 265 5.03 20.74 -9.61
N VAL A 266 4.24 21.74 -10.04
CA VAL A 266 4.67 23.15 -10.10
C VAL A 266 5.15 23.62 -8.73
N ASP A 267 4.41 23.31 -7.67
CA ASP A 267 4.78 23.67 -6.29
C ASP A 267 6.08 23.00 -5.83
N GLY A 268 6.32 21.75 -6.26
CA GLY A 268 7.57 21.05 -5.97
C GLY A 268 8.79 21.68 -6.65
N VAL A 269 8.63 22.26 -7.82
CA VAL A 269 9.71 22.94 -8.56
C VAL A 269 9.91 24.37 -8.04
N LEU A 270 8.84 25.16 -7.96
CA LEU A 270 8.89 26.55 -7.50
C LEU A 270 9.16 26.67 -6.00
N GLY A 271 8.68 25.75 -5.19
CA GLY A 271 8.91 25.72 -3.74
C GLY A 271 10.37 25.47 -3.35
N ARG A 272 11.17 24.89 -4.26
CA ARG A 272 12.63 24.79 -4.08
C ARG A 272 13.36 26.08 -4.45
N MET A 273 12.76 26.93 -5.29
CA MET A 273 13.40 28.16 -5.78
C MET A 273 13.30 29.31 -4.79
N ASP A 274 12.11 29.46 -4.18
CA ASP A 274 11.80 30.65 -3.37
C ASP A 274 11.00 30.19 -2.14
N ARG A 275 11.71 29.75 -1.11
CA ARG A 275 11.10 29.73 0.20
C ARG A 275 11.00 31.18 0.66
N LEU A 276 9.81 31.62 1.04
CA LEU A 276 9.63 32.89 1.76
C LEU A 276 10.40 32.75 3.08
N LEU A 277 11.65 33.17 3.06
CA LEU A 277 12.53 33.15 4.20
C LEU A 277 12.56 34.58 4.76
N ASP A 278 11.95 34.79 5.93
CA ASP A 278 12.26 35.94 6.74
C ASP A 278 13.71 35.79 7.18
N THR A 279 14.58 36.59 6.59
CA THR A 279 16.03 36.56 6.85
C THR A 279 16.36 37.69 7.79
N SER A 280 17.01 37.37 8.90
CA SER A 280 17.58 38.33 9.83
C SER A 280 19.05 37.97 9.99
N GLU A 281 19.94 38.88 9.56
CA GLU A 281 21.37 38.76 9.73
C GLU A 281 21.83 39.86 10.68
N GLN A 282 22.58 39.48 11.70
CA GLN A 282 23.15 40.39 12.69
C GLN A 282 24.67 40.16 12.79
N VAL A 283 25.43 41.18 12.49
CA VAL A 283 26.88 41.20 12.74
C VAL A 283 27.09 41.70 14.18
N LEU A 284 27.79 40.91 14.98
CA LEU A 284 28.09 41.20 16.37
C LEU A 284 29.36 42.06 16.47
N ALA A 285 29.60 42.67 17.62
CA ALA A 285 30.74 43.59 17.84
C ALA A 285 32.13 42.93 17.68
N ASP A 286 32.20 41.61 17.85
CA ASP A 286 33.40 40.79 17.65
C ASP A 286 33.62 40.33 16.20
N GLY A 287 32.76 40.77 15.27
CA GLY A 287 32.79 40.37 13.87
C GLY A 287 32.13 39.03 13.58
N SER A 288 31.50 38.39 14.58
CA SER A 288 30.71 37.16 14.38
C SER A 288 29.38 37.48 13.71
N THR A 289 28.83 36.52 12.98
CA THR A 289 27.55 36.67 12.28
C THR A 289 26.50 35.70 12.85
N LEU A 290 25.31 36.22 13.13
CA LEU A 290 24.13 35.43 13.49
C LEU A 290 23.09 35.58 12.38
N LEU A 291 22.79 34.45 11.71
CA LEU A 291 21.76 34.35 10.67
C LEU A 291 20.54 33.60 11.23
N ARG A 292 19.36 34.17 11.05
CA ARG A 292 18.09 33.50 11.31
C ARG A 292 17.26 33.48 10.05
N LEU A 293 16.79 32.32 9.69
CA LEU A 293 15.89 32.11 8.57
C LEU A 293 14.61 31.45 9.09
N ASN A 294 13.46 32.03 8.76
CA ASN A 294 12.16 31.43 9.03
C ASN A 294 11.37 31.36 7.73
N SER A 295 10.86 30.16 7.41
CA SER A 295 9.96 29.97 6.29
C SER A 295 8.53 30.16 6.78
N ARG A 296 7.79 31.13 6.19
CA ARG A 296 6.36 31.23 6.38
C ARG A 296 5.64 30.34 5.35
N ALA A 297 4.73 29.50 5.81
CA ALA A 297 3.75 28.86 4.90
C ALA A 297 2.86 29.97 4.31
N PRO A 298 2.55 29.97 3.01
CA PRO A 298 1.60 30.91 2.44
C PRO A 298 0.24 30.72 3.12
N ASP A 299 -0.33 31.83 3.60
CA ASP A 299 -1.64 31.89 4.26
C ASP A 299 -2.73 31.69 3.21
N SER A 300 -3.07 30.44 2.89
CA SER A 300 -4.19 30.11 2.04
C SER A 300 -5.37 29.64 2.91
N LYS A 301 -6.41 30.46 2.98
CA LYS A 301 -7.67 30.13 3.68
C LYS A 301 -8.42 28.91 3.12
N THR A 302 -7.90 28.25 2.11
CA THR A 302 -8.58 27.19 1.35
C THR A 302 -7.82 25.87 1.21
N GLN A 303 -6.56 25.78 1.64
CA GLN A 303 -5.85 24.48 1.67
C GLN A 303 -5.26 24.22 3.06
N ARG A 304 -5.62 23.09 3.64
CA ARG A 304 -4.98 22.59 4.87
C ARG A 304 -3.46 22.61 4.65
N ALA A 305 -2.79 23.53 5.33
CA ALA A 305 -1.33 23.66 5.32
C ALA A 305 -0.71 22.37 5.85
N THR A 306 -0.15 21.56 4.96
CA THR A 306 0.60 20.35 5.31
C THR A 306 2.11 20.58 5.31
N SER A 307 2.57 21.81 5.02
CA SER A 307 4.00 22.14 5.07
C SER A 307 4.35 22.71 6.44
N PRO A 308 5.23 22.04 7.23
CA PRO A 308 5.67 22.57 8.49
C PRO A 308 6.43 23.88 8.28
N SER A 309 6.31 24.82 9.22
CA SER A 309 7.19 25.99 9.30
C SER A 309 8.64 25.50 9.44
N GLN A 310 9.55 26.04 8.62
CA GLN A 310 10.95 25.69 8.66
C GLN A 310 11.73 26.84 9.29
N SER A 311 12.62 26.53 10.21
CA SER A 311 13.48 27.49 10.88
C SER A 311 14.93 27.07 10.81
N LEU A 312 15.83 28.04 10.70
CA LEU A 312 17.27 27.86 10.77
C LEU A 312 17.88 28.99 11.59
N VAL A 313 18.73 28.62 12.52
CA VAL A 313 19.65 29.53 13.20
C VAL A 313 21.07 29.09 12.87
N SER A 314 21.88 30.01 12.37
CA SER A 314 23.29 29.76 12.07
C SER A 314 24.13 30.86 12.67
N TYR A 315 25.16 30.47 13.42
CA TYR A 315 26.18 31.34 13.99
C TYR A 315 27.52 31.05 13.34
N GLN A 316 28.24 32.08 12.99
CA GLN A 316 29.62 31.99 12.49
C GLN A 316 30.49 32.98 13.25
N SER A 317 31.50 32.48 13.93
CA SER A 317 32.48 33.33 14.61
C SER A 317 33.40 34.02 13.61
N ALA A 318 34.03 35.13 14.03
CA ALA A 318 35.06 35.82 13.25
C ALA A 318 36.26 34.90 12.89
N ALA A 319 36.54 33.90 13.71
CA ALA A 319 37.57 32.88 13.46
C ALA A 319 37.12 31.75 12.51
N GLY A 320 35.86 31.76 12.03
CA GLY A 320 35.34 30.78 11.09
C GLY A 320 34.68 29.53 11.71
N LEU A 321 34.61 29.42 13.06
CA LEU A 321 33.81 28.38 13.72
C LEU A 321 32.33 28.61 13.38
N SER A 322 31.63 27.61 12.93
CA SER A 322 30.20 27.71 12.61
C SER A 322 29.36 26.68 13.36
N PHE A 323 28.19 27.12 13.77
CA PHE A 323 27.14 26.25 14.35
C PHE A 323 25.82 26.56 13.66
N SER A 324 25.08 25.53 13.25
CA SER A 324 23.75 25.73 12.70
C SER A 324 22.78 24.67 13.25
N ALA A 325 21.55 25.09 13.50
CA ALA A 325 20.48 24.19 13.90
C ALA A 325 19.14 24.64 13.30
N GLY A 326 18.25 23.71 13.00
CA GLY A 326 16.98 24.05 12.40
C GLY A 326 16.09 22.85 12.09
N ASP A 327 14.98 23.17 11.47
CA ASP A 327 13.98 22.20 11.04
C ASP A 327 13.84 22.17 9.52
N GLY A 328 13.54 20.99 8.96
CA GLY A 328 13.19 20.80 7.56
C GLY A 328 14.38 20.90 6.60
N GLY A 329 14.07 21.07 5.31
CA GLY A 329 15.07 21.01 4.23
C GLY A 329 16.05 22.20 4.16
N LEU A 330 16.18 23.04 5.20
CA LEU A 330 17.16 24.13 5.26
C LEU A 330 18.59 23.65 5.57
N SER A 331 18.74 22.39 6.00
CA SER A 331 20.06 21.77 6.21
C SER A 331 20.97 21.85 4.98
N SER A 332 20.40 21.76 3.78
CA SER A 332 21.13 21.87 2.52
C SER A 332 21.82 23.24 2.33
N MET A 333 21.35 24.29 3.01
CA MET A 333 21.97 25.63 2.94
C MET A 333 23.24 25.76 3.79
N THR A 334 23.41 24.84 4.76
CA THR A 334 24.54 24.89 5.71
C THR A 334 25.54 23.75 5.50
N LEU A 335 25.24 22.80 4.64
CA LEU A 335 26.05 21.61 4.36
C LEU A 335 26.58 21.62 2.93
N GLY A 336 27.58 20.80 2.66
CA GLY A 336 28.22 20.68 1.37
C GLY A 336 28.87 22.01 0.89
N LEU A 337 28.97 22.18 -0.41
CA LEU A 337 29.46 23.40 -1.00
C LEU A 337 28.52 24.60 -0.81
N MET A 338 27.22 24.35 -0.64
CA MET A 338 26.23 25.41 -0.37
C MET A 338 26.46 26.09 0.99
N GLY A 339 26.91 25.37 2.00
CA GLY A 339 27.27 25.89 3.31
C GLY A 339 28.67 26.53 3.36
N SER A 340 29.35 26.64 2.24
CA SER A 340 30.64 27.33 2.13
C SER A 340 30.49 28.82 1.75
N SER A 341 31.55 29.58 1.82
CA SER A 341 31.60 30.98 1.32
C SER A 341 31.25 31.12 -0.18
N TRP A 342 31.21 30.01 -0.90
CA TRP A 342 30.81 29.97 -2.30
C TRP A 342 29.28 29.70 -2.50
N GLY A 343 28.54 29.40 -1.44
CA GLY A 343 27.12 29.05 -1.54
C GLY A 343 26.32 30.06 -2.36
N HIS A 344 26.57 31.37 -2.18
CA HIS A 344 25.89 32.41 -2.94
C HIS A 344 26.23 32.37 -4.44
N ARG A 345 27.43 31.92 -4.85
CA ARG A 345 27.84 31.77 -6.26
C ARG A 345 27.28 30.55 -6.92
N LEU A 346 26.93 29.54 -6.12
CA LEU A 346 26.41 28.22 -6.56
C LEU A 346 24.89 28.10 -6.44
N ALA A 347 24.21 29.16 -6.00
CA ALA A 347 22.77 29.14 -5.83
C ALA A 347 22.07 28.76 -7.15
N GLY A 348 21.13 27.82 -7.09
CA GLY A 348 20.52 27.18 -8.24
C GLY A 348 21.14 25.85 -8.64
N LEU A 349 22.29 25.46 -8.06
CA LEU A 349 22.91 24.14 -8.23
C LEU A 349 22.70 23.22 -7.01
N ASP A 350 21.86 23.63 -6.06
CA ASP A 350 21.48 22.87 -4.87
C ASP A 350 21.08 21.40 -5.15
N PRO A 351 20.39 21.07 -6.26
CA PRO A 351 20.01 19.67 -6.51
C PRO A 351 21.20 18.71 -6.69
N ILE A 352 22.36 19.23 -7.08
CA ILE A 352 23.54 18.40 -7.37
C ILE A 352 24.64 18.52 -6.30
N LEU A 353 24.57 19.50 -5.39
CA LEU A 353 25.65 19.78 -4.44
C LEU A 353 25.42 19.23 -3.04
N GLY A 354 24.23 18.72 -2.75
CA GLY A 354 23.89 18.07 -1.48
C GLY A 354 24.29 16.61 -1.43
N ASN A 355 24.43 16.06 -0.23
CA ASN A 355 24.55 14.62 -0.05
C ASN A 355 23.17 13.96 -0.30
N PRO A 356 23.05 13.01 -1.26
CA PRO A 356 21.75 12.43 -1.61
C PRO A 356 21.10 11.64 -0.46
N LEU A 357 21.84 11.19 0.56
CA LEU A 357 21.26 10.56 1.74
C LEU A 357 20.35 11.51 2.52
N SER A 358 20.61 12.83 2.50
CA SER A 358 19.75 13.82 3.16
C SER A 358 18.33 13.85 2.63
N ASN A 359 18.11 13.37 1.40
CA ASN A 359 16.79 13.27 0.80
C ASN A 359 15.91 12.16 1.45
N PHE A 360 16.49 11.23 2.20
CA PHE A 360 15.75 10.16 2.90
C PHE A 360 15.20 10.58 4.26
N ALA A 361 15.47 11.80 4.70
CA ALA A 361 14.85 12.40 5.88
C ALA A 361 14.25 13.78 5.53
N PRO A 362 13.16 13.86 4.74
CA PRO A 362 12.65 15.12 4.22
C PRO A 362 12.07 16.06 5.29
N GLU A 363 11.59 15.51 6.39
CA GLU A 363 11.12 16.25 7.56
C GLU A 363 12.00 15.89 8.75
N HIS A 364 13.02 16.69 9.00
CA HIS A 364 14.01 16.42 10.04
C HIS A 364 14.36 17.68 10.81
N ARG A 365 14.85 17.50 12.03
CA ARG A 365 15.65 18.48 12.77
C ARG A 365 17.11 18.21 12.47
N PHE A 366 17.88 19.26 12.38
CA PHE A 366 19.30 19.11 12.17
C PHE A 366 20.11 20.02 13.10
N ALA A 367 21.33 19.58 13.38
CA ALA A 367 22.37 20.39 13.99
C ALA A 367 23.68 20.12 13.25
N SER A 368 24.48 21.16 13.04
CA SER A 368 25.80 21.05 12.43
C SER A 368 26.82 21.91 13.13
N LEU A 369 28.06 21.43 13.16
CA LEU A 369 29.22 22.11 13.69
C LEU A 369 30.30 22.14 12.61
N GLY A 370 30.85 23.32 12.31
CA GLY A 370 31.93 23.48 11.35
C GLY A 370 33.17 24.11 12.02
N LEU A 371 34.32 23.50 11.76
CA LEU A 371 35.62 23.89 12.27
C LEU A 371 36.50 24.38 11.12
N PRO A 372 37.01 25.62 11.15
CA PRO A 372 38.00 26.06 10.21
C PRO A 372 39.33 25.34 10.49
N LEU A 373 39.98 24.94 9.42
CA LEU A 373 41.31 24.35 9.42
C LEU A 373 42.29 25.30 8.74
N VAL A 374 43.48 24.85 8.46
CA VAL A 374 44.50 25.69 7.80
C VAL A 374 44.21 25.87 6.29
N ALA A 375 44.62 26.99 5.73
CA ALA A 375 44.69 27.24 4.28
C ALA A 375 43.39 27.01 3.49
N GLY A 376 42.24 27.46 4.01
CA GLY A 376 40.95 27.37 3.32
C GLY A 376 40.24 26.02 3.46
N TRP A 377 40.79 25.09 4.24
CA TRP A 377 40.12 23.85 4.62
C TRP A 377 39.17 24.06 5.78
N GLN A 378 38.06 23.31 5.77
CA GLN A 378 37.12 23.26 6.86
C GLN A 378 36.57 21.83 7.04
N ALA A 379 36.38 21.41 8.28
CA ALA A 379 35.70 20.19 8.63
C ALA A 379 34.29 20.50 9.16
N ARG A 380 33.30 19.70 8.85
CA ARG A 380 31.94 19.80 9.39
C ARG A 380 31.40 18.45 9.80
N ALA A 381 30.58 18.46 10.86
CA ALA A 381 29.79 17.32 11.26
C ALA A 381 28.33 17.77 11.41
N ALA A 382 27.40 16.93 11.02
CA ALA A 382 25.98 17.22 11.15
C ALA A 382 25.20 15.96 11.50
N THR A 383 24.11 16.15 12.22
CA THR A 383 23.11 15.12 12.46
C THR A 383 21.73 15.60 12.02
N LEU A 384 20.98 14.73 11.35
CA LEU A 384 19.64 14.98 10.89
C LEU A 384 18.75 13.89 11.49
N GLN A 385 17.74 14.27 12.27
CA GLN A 385 16.82 13.35 12.95
C GLN A 385 15.41 13.52 12.41
N SER A 386 14.77 12.43 12.03
CA SER A 386 13.38 12.46 11.55
C SER A 386 12.44 12.97 12.63
N THR A 387 11.57 13.94 12.28
CA THR A 387 10.59 14.53 13.21
C THR A 387 9.27 13.78 13.26
N ARG A 388 9.01 12.89 12.32
CA ARG A 388 7.78 12.10 12.27
C ARG A 388 8.07 10.62 12.44
N HIS A 389 7.50 10.02 13.48
CA HIS A 389 7.42 8.56 13.66
C HIS A 389 6.41 7.97 12.66
N ARG A 390 6.78 7.93 11.40
CA ARG A 390 6.08 7.14 10.38
C ARG A 390 6.86 5.84 10.16
N ALA A 391 6.23 4.90 9.47
CA ALA A 391 6.80 3.58 9.18
C ALA A 391 8.21 3.61 8.53
N ALA A 392 8.64 4.76 8.05
CA ALA A 392 9.95 5.03 7.48
C ALA A 392 10.53 6.30 8.13
N SER A 393 11.19 6.15 9.26
CA SER A 393 11.96 7.21 9.91
C SER A 393 13.45 6.90 9.80
N GLY A 394 14.26 7.87 9.45
CA GLY A 394 15.71 7.72 9.33
C GLY A 394 16.47 8.84 10.04
N ASP A 395 17.53 8.46 10.72
CA ASP A 395 18.51 9.36 11.31
C ASP A 395 19.79 9.33 10.47
N ILE A 396 20.35 10.50 10.19
CA ILE A 396 21.53 10.64 9.34
C ILE A 396 22.63 11.37 10.10
N THR A 397 23.83 10.82 10.05
CA THR A 397 25.06 11.50 10.48
C THR A 397 25.89 11.79 9.26
N LEU A 398 26.34 13.04 9.10
CA LEU A 398 27.20 13.49 8.02
C LEU A 398 28.52 14.02 8.59
N MET A 399 29.62 13.67 7.93
CA MET A 399 30.92 14.27 8.16
C MET A 399 31.45 14.81 6.84
N GLU A 400 31.93 16.02 6.83
CA GLU A 400 32.37 16.72 5.62
C GLU A 400 33.76 17.33 5.79
N MET A 401 34.53 17.28 4.73
CA MET A 401 35.78 18.02 4.59
C MET A 401 35.73 18.79 3.29
N GLY A 402 35.82 20.11 3.38
CA GLY A 402 35.78 21.01 2.24
C GLY A 402 37.00 21.93 2.16
N HIS A 403 37.37 22.27 0.95
CA HIS A 403 38.36 23.28 0.65
C HIS A 403 37.79 24.35 -0.27
N VAL A 404 38.04 25.61 0.07
CA VAL A 404 37.60 26.75 -0.72
C VAL A 404 38.82 27.59 -1.07
N GLY A 405 39.14 27.64 -2.37
CA GLY A 405 40.16 28.49 -2.94
C GLY A 405 39.56 29.68 -3.69
N ALA A 406 40.43 30.47 -4.35
CA ALA A 406 40.01 31.66 -5.10
C ALA A 406 39.12 31.32 -6.31
N ARG A 407 39.37 30.20 -7.01
CA ARG A 407 38.65 29.79 -8.24
C ARG A 407 38.08 28.37 -8.19
N HIS A 408 38.26 27.65 -7.11
CA HIS A 408 37.73 26.28 -6.96
C HIS A 408 37.24 26.05 -5.55
N ALA A 409 36.26 25.17 -5.44
CA ALA A 409 35.78 24.62 -4.17
C ALA A 409 35.54 23.11 -4.32
N ILE A 410 35.95 22.34 -3.32
CA ILE A 410 35.77 20.88 -3.29
C ILE A 410 35.20 20.51 -1.93
N ASN A 411 34.31 19.55 -1.89
CA ASN A 411 33.78 18.98 -0.67
C ASN A 411 33.70 17.46 -0.80
N VAL A 412 34.14 16.75 0.22
CA VAL A 412 33.95 15.32 0.39
C VAL A 412 33.12 15.12 1.63
N SER A 413 31.99 14.44 1.50
CA SER A 413 31.11 14.10 2.62
C SER A 413 30.93 12.60 2.72
N THR A 414 30.96 12.08 3.95
CA THR A 414 30.51 10.73 4.29
C THR A 414 29.20 10.83 5.02
N GLY A 415 28.29 9.91 4.75
CA GLY A 415 27.00 9.83 5.43
C GLY A 415 26.73 8.43 5.94
N ASP A 416 26.12 8.36 7.12
CA ASP A 416 25.56 7.14 7.70
C ASP A 416 24.09 7.38 7.95
N LEU A 417 23.23 6.56 7.32
CA LEU A 417 21.77 6.58 7.46
C LEU A 417 21.33 5.32 8.18
N SER A 418 20.64 5.48 9.30
CA SER A 418 19.91 4.42 9.98
C SER A 418 18.40 4.65 9.76
N GLU A 419 17.72 3.73 9.12
CA GLU A 419 16.28 3.87 8.82
C GLU A 419 15.50 2.61 9.17
N THR A 420 14.18 2.76 9.41
CA THR A 420 13.24 1.64 9.47
C THR A 420 12.65 1.46 8.07
N GLY A 421 12.93 0.33 7.44
CA GLY A 421 12.58 0.09 6.04
C GLY A 421 13.81 -0.04 5.16
N LEU A 422 13.65 0.18 3.87
CA LEU A 422 14.70 0.03 2.88
C LEU A 422 14.73 1.25 1.95
N LEU A 423 15.92 1.88 1.80
CA LEU A 423 16.24 2.87 0.76
C LEU A 423 15.20 4.00 0.62
N GLY A 424 14.98 4.73 1.71
CA GLY A 424 14.08 5.88 1.71
C GLY A 424 12.63 5.54 1.99
N GLY A 425 12.39 4.46 2.72
CA GLY A 425 11.10 4.20 3.32
C GLY A 425 10.24 3.14 2.64
N TYR A 426 10.82 2.24 1.86
CA TYR A 426 10.13 1.01 1.54
C TYR A 426 9.93 0.20 2.81
N SER A 427 8.71 0.21 3.34
CA SER A 427 8.35 -0.54 4.53
C SER A 427 7.11 -1.39 4.27
N ASN A 428 7.27 -2.70 4.35
CA ASN A 428 6.18 -3.66 4.27
C ASN A 428 6.55 -4.89 5.10
N SER A 429 5.74 -5.19 6.11
CA SER A 429 6.02 -6.30 7.03
C SER A 429 5.90 -7.67 6.36
N ALA A 430 4.99 -7.85 5.41
CA ALA A 430 4.85 -9.10 4.68
C ALA A 430 6.08 -9.36 3.79
N LEU A 431 6.59 -8.32 3.14
CA LEU A 431 7.80 -8.38 2.33
C LEU A 431 9.10 -8.31 3.17
N GLY A 432 9.02 -8.30 4.50
CA GLY A 432 10.19 -8.25 5.38
C GLY A 432 10.97 -6.94 5.34
N LEU A 433 10.38 -5.87 4.80
CA LEU A 433 11.02 -4.56 4.61
C LEU A 433 10.70 -3.55 5.73
N ASN A 434 10.31 -4.01 6.90
CA ASN A 434 9.97 -3.16 8.06
C ASN A 434 11.03 -3.18 9.16
N GLN A 435 12.25 -3.61 8.83
CA GLN A 435 13.36 -3.72 9.77
C GLN A 435 14.27 -2.49 9.71
N ALA A 436 15.11 -2.33 10.73
CA ALA A 436 16.17 -1.35 10.71
C ALA A 436 17.24 -1.73 9.68
N THR A 437 17.58 -0.81 8.80
CA THR A 437 18.66 -0.93 7.82
C THR A 437 19.65 0.21 7.97
N HIS A 438 20.89 -0.04 7.54
CA HIS A 438 21.97 0.93 7.57
C HIS A 438 22.52 1.15 6.18
N SER A 439 22.65 2.42 5.81
CA SER A 439 23.23 2.83 4.52
C SER A 439 24.40 3.77 4.77
N GLN A 440 25.53 3.47 4.16
CA GLN A 440 26.69 4.33 4.18
C GLN A 440 26.98 4.88 2.80
N GLY A 441 27.41 6.13 2.72
CA GLY A 441 27.68 6.76 1.45
C GLY A 441 28.80 7.78 1.49
N VAL A 442 29.42 7.96 0.34
CA VAL A 442 30.42 8.99 0.09
C VAL A 442 29.94 9.87 -1.05
N THR A 443 30.02 11.17 -0.87
CA THR A 443 29.74 12.16 -1.91
C THR A 443 30.96 13.05 -2.12
N ILE A 444 31.36 13.20 -3.36
CA ILE A 444 32.39 14.14 -3.78
C ILE A 444 31.71 15.20 -4.65
N SER A 445 31.84 16.45 -4.30
CA SER A 445 31.35 17.57 -5.09
C SER A 445 32.44 18.62 -5.29
N GLY A 446 32.42 19.24 -6.46
CA GLY A 446 33.38 20.26 -6.81
C GLY A 446 32.74 21.37 -7.63
N ALA A 447 33.30 22.58 -7.51
CA ALA A 447 32.91 23.71 -8.33
C ALA A 447 34.16 24.51 -8.77
N TYR A 448 34.09 25.12 -9.95
CA TYR A 448 35.16 25.90 -10.55
C TYR A 448 34.59 27.16 -11.22
N LEU A 449 35.25 28.30 -10.96
CA LEU A 449 34.98 29.58 -11.63
C LEU A 449 35.76 29.65 -12.94
N VAL A 450 35.07 29.39 -14.05
CA VAL A 450 35.64 29.51 -15.41
C VAL A 450 35.92 31.00 -15.73
N ALA A 451 35.00 31.86 -15.32
CA ALA A 451 35.10 33.32 -15.42
C ALA A 451 34.46 33.96 -14.17
N PRO A 452 34.63 35.26 -13.89
CA PRO A 452 34.04 35.89 -12.70
C PRO A 452 32.55 35.61 -12.48
N ASN A 453 31.77 35.51 -13.57
CA ASN A 453 30.33 35.33 -13.55
C ASN A 453 29.90 33.92 -14.00
N TRP A 454 30.83 32.98 -14.17
CA TRP A 454 30.52 31.61 -14.59
C TRP A 454 31.08 30.59 -13.60
N ALA A 455 30.19 29.78 -13.02
CA ALA A 455 30.58 28.64 -12.18
C ALA A 455 30.11 27.33 -12.81
N LEU A 456 31.01 26.38 -12.90
CA LEU A 456 30.69 24.96 -13.21
C LEU A 456 30.71 24.17 -11.91
N ALA A 457 29.84 23.20 -11.76
CA ALA A 457 29.87 22.26 -10.66
C ALA A 457 29.55 20.85 -11.10
N ALA A 458 30.11 19.89 -10.38
CA ALA A 458 29.84 18.47 -10.57
C ALA A 458 29.81 17.75 -9.23
N SER A 459 29.07 16.66 -9.17
CA SER A 459 29.06 15.77 -8.02
C SER A 459 28.94 14.30 -8.42
N TYR A 460 29.46 13.44 -7.57
CA TYR A 460 29.31 12.00 -7.64
C TYR A 460 29.08 11.47 -6.23
N SER A 461 28.11 10.58 -6.10
CA SER A 461 27.79 9.91 -4.84
C SER A 461 27.70 8.41 -5.05
N GLN A 462 28.20 7.67 -4.10
CA GLN A 462 28.06 6.22 -4.01
C GLN A 462 27.59 5.84 -2.62
N THR A 463 26.63 4.93 -2.55
CA THR A 463 26.08 4.42 -1.29
C THR A 463 26.05 2.90 -1.29
N ARG A 464 26.20 2.33 -0.10
CA ARG A 464 26.03 0.91 0.16
C ARG A 464 25.07 0.74 1.32
N THR A 465 24.00 0.01 1.11
CA THR A 465 23.04 -0.38 2.13
C THR A 465 23.25 -1.84 2.48
N ALA A 466 23.41 -2.13 3.76
CA ALA A 466 23.55 -3.50 4.24
C ALA A 466 22.29 -4.32 3.91
N ALA A 467 22.50 -5.58 3.56
CA ALA A 467 21.42 -6.49 3.24
C ALA A 467 20.40 -6.56 4.40
N PRO A 468 19.08 -6.36 4.13
CA PRO A 468 18.07 -6.57 5.16
C PRO A 468 18.06 -8.02 5.62
N ARG A 469 17.74 -8.24 6.89
CA ARG A 469 17.66 -9.61 7.44
C ARG A 469 16.44 -10.33 6.89
N ALA A 470 16.54 -11.65 6.75
CA ALA A 470 15.40 -12.48 6.37
C ALA A 470 14.25 -12.32 7.39
N SER A 471 13.06 -11.99 6.89
CA SER A 471 11.85 -11.78 7.69
C SER A 471 10.60 -11.74 6.79
N GLY A 472 9.45 -12.12 7.32
CA GLY A 472 8.24 -12.23 6.50
C GLY A 472 8.46 -13.24 5.36
N MET A 473 8.17 -12.80 4.14
CA MET A 473 8.41 -13.61 2.93
C MET A 473 9.85 -13.48 2.40
N LEU A 474 10.65 -12.52 2.87
CA LEU A 474 12.04 -12.33 2.47
C LEU A 474 12.91 -13.44 3.06
N THR A 475 13.53 -14.25 2.21
CA THR A 475 14.41 -15.36 2.60
C THR A 475 15.88 -15.04 2.43
N HIS A 476 16.22 -14.23 1.43
CA HIS A 476 17.61 -13.84 1.16
C HIS A 476 17.64 -12.41 0.60
N ALA A 477 18.70 -11.68 0.93
CA ALA A 477 18.99 -10.38 0.38
C ALA A 477 20.50 -10.20 0.23
N THR A 478 20.91 -9.40 -0.74
CA THR A 478 22.30 -8.95 -0.91
C THR A 478 22.42 -7.49 -0.52
N ASP A 479 23.64 -7.03 -0.27
CA ASP A 479 23.91 -5.61 -0.12
C ASP A 479 23.49 -4.84 -1.37
N ILE A 480 23.03 -3.61 -1.16
CA ILE A 480 22.53 -2.77 -2.23
C ILE A 480 23.52 -1.63 -2.46
N GLU A 481 24.04 -1.56 -3.65
CA GLU A 481 24.88 -0.42 -4.06
C GLU A 481 24.05 0.51 -4.94
N ALA A 482 24.17 1.81 -4.67
CA ALA A 482 23.53 2.82 -5.49
C ALA A 482 24.47 4.02 -5.73
N ASN A 483 24.25 4.75 -6.82
CA ASN A 483 24.99 5.96 -7.10
C ASN A 483 24.10 7.06 -7.69
N ALA A 484 24.58 8.29 -7.53
CA ALA A 484 24.02 9.49 -8.13
C ALA A 484 25.16 10.35 -8.71
N TYR A 485 24.87 11.13 -9.73
CA TYR A 485 25.80 12.11 -10.26
C TYR A 485 25.07 13.26 -10.93
N GLY A 486 25.75 14.39 -11.01
CA GLY A 486 25.18 15.56 -11.62
C GLY A 486 26.25 16.58 -12.03
N VAL A 487 25.88 17.38 -13.01
CA VAL A 487 26.65 18.52 -13.49
C VAL A 487 25.74 19.73 -13.61
N GLY A 488 26.32 20.91 -13.44
CA GLY A 488 25.55 22.12 -13.58
C GLY A 488 26.44 23.33 -13.85
N VAL A 489 25.80 24.37 -14.35
CA VAL A 489 26.41 25.63 -14.66
C VAL A 489 25.55 26.77 -14.14
N VAL A 490 26.18 27.79 -13.59
CA VAL A 490 25.54 29.06 -13.20
C VAL A 490 26.22 30.20 -13.92
N ARG A 491 25.41 31.10 -14.46
CA ARG A 491 25.84 32.41 -14.93
C ARG A 491 25.13 33.50 -14.14
N SER A 492 25.89 34.33 -13.48
CA SER A 492 25.40 35.55 -12.82
C SER A 492 25.59 36.77 -13.74
N ASP A 493 24.75 37.80 -13.56
CA ASP A 493 24.79 39.05 -14.33
C ASP A 493 24.76 38.82 -15.85
N TRP A 494 23.79 38.00 -16.31
CA TRP A 494 23.69 37.62 -17.72
C TRP A 494 23.02 38.66 -18.58
N LEU A 495 21.77 39.04 -18.23
CA LEU A 495 20.97 40.05 -18.93
C LEU A 495 20.91 41.37 -18.14
N LYS A 496 20.94 41.29 -16.84
CA LYS A 496 20.87 42.43 -15.91
C LYS A 496 21.76 42.16 -14.70
N THR A 497 22.28 43.25 -14.09
CA THR A 497 23.01 43.13 -12.84
C THR A 497 22.15 42.53 -11.74
N GLY A 498 22.64 41.46 -11.14
CA GLY A 498 21.96 40.72 -10.09
C GLY A 498 21.08 39.59 -10.57
N ASP A 499 20.95 39.39 -11.89
CA ASP A 499 20.23 38.19 -12.39
C ASP A 499 21.11 36.95 -12.36
N ARG A 500 20.47 35.78 -12.47
CA ARG A 500 21.12 34.48 -12.46
C ARG A 500 20.37 33.48 -13.32
N LEU A 501 21.14 32.78 -14.16
CA LEU A 501 20.71 31.62 -14.91
C LEU A 501 21.45 30.39 -14.39
N SER A 502 20.76 29.33 -14.02
CA SER A 502 21.36 28.04 -13.71
C SER A 502 20.74 26.92 -14.56
N LEU A 503 21.58 25.98 -14.96
CA LEU A 503 21.20 24.76 -15.65
C LEU A 503 21.86 23.58 -14.95
N THR A 504 21.07 22.57 -14.59
CA THR A 504 21.53 21.32 -13.99
C THR A 504 21.04 20.12 -14.76
N VAL A 505 21.88 19.10 -14.88
CA VAL A 505 21.53 17.76 -15.36
C VAL A 505 22.04 16.77 -14.34
N HIS A 506 21.16 15.96 -13.78
CA HIS A 506 21.55 15.02 -12.73
C HIS A 506 20.68 13.78 -12.71
N THR A 507 21.19 12.74 -12.06
CA THR A 507 20.42 11.55 -11.72
C THR A 507 20.21 11.49 -10.21
N PRO A 508 19.01 11.14 -9.72
CA PRO A 508 18.84 10.78 -8.32
C PRO A 508 19.65 9.51 -7.99
N LEU A 509 19.75 9.20 -6.69
CA LEU A 509 20.33 7.94 -6.26
C LEU A 509 19.59 6.78 -6.91
N SER A 510 20.31 5.87 -7.57
CA SER A 510 19.75 4.72 -8.30
C SER A 510 20.57 3.48 -8.05
N ALA A 511 19.90 2.35 -7.77
CA ALA A 511 20.55 1.08 -7.50
C ALA A 511 21.37 0.59 -8.71
N ARG A 512 22.57 0.11 -8.44
CA ARG A 512 23.46 -0.56 -9.40
C ARG A 512 23.45 -2.07 -9.22
N SER A 513 23.23 -2.51 -7.98
CA SER A 513 23.11 -3.91 -7.58
C SER A 513 22.14 -4.01 -6.42
N GLY A 514 21.75 -5.22 -6.13
CA GLY A 514 20.85 -5.58 -5.05
C GLY A 514 19.83 -6.59 -5.53
N HIS A 515 19.72 -7.71 -4.81
CA HIS A 515 18.77 -8.77 -5.08
C HIS A 515 18.06 -9.13 -3.79
N LEU A 516 16.75 -9.34 -3.91
CA LEU A 516 15.89 -9.81 -2.83
C LEU A 516 15.21 -11.09 -3.30
N THR A 517 15.24 -12.12 -2.48
CA THR A 517 14.61 -13.41 -2.77
C THR A 517 13.46 -13.63 -1.81
N TYR A 518 12.29 -13.85 -2.35
CA TYR A 518 11.06 -14.08 -1.61
C TYR A 518 10.60 -15.52 -1.74
N SER A 519 10.16 -16.12 -0.61
CA SER A 519 9.37 -17.33 -0.63
C SER A 519 7.90 -16.96 -0.50
N VAL A 520 7.14 -17.23 -1.54
CA VAL A 520 5.72 -16.85 -1.65
C VAL A 520 4.86 -18.09 -1.82
N VAL A 521 3.62 -18.03 -1.37
CA VAL A 521 2.64 -19.08 -1.67
C VAL A 521 2.18 -18.87 -3.10
N GLN A 522 2.49 -19.81 -3.98
CA GLN A 522 2.11 -19.77 -5.40
C GLN A 522 0.75 -20.43 -5.66
N SER A 523 0.40 -21.40 -4.87
CA SER A 523 -0.87 -22.13 -4.98
C SER A 523 -1.20 -22.81 -3.66
N VAL A 524 -2.41 -23.36 -3.60
CA VAL A 524 -2.88 -24.19 -2.48
C VAL A 524 -3.33 -25.52 -3.06
N ASP A 525 -2.94 -26.61 -2.44
CA ASP A 525 -3.36 -27.94 -2.87
C ASP A 525 -4.81 -28.25 -2.46
N GLU A 526 -5.30 -29.41 -2.86
CA GLU A 526 -6.68 -29.86 -2.57
C GLU A 526 -6.98 -30.01 -1.07
N THR A 527 -5.96 -30.09 -0.23
CA THR A 527 -6.09 -30.16 1.24
C THR A 527 -6.06 -28.82 1.93
N GLY A 528 -5.85 -27.71 1.20
CA GLY A 528 -5.67 -26.37 1.75
C GLY A 528 -4.25 -26.07 2.20
N SER A 529 -3.27 -26.91 1.86
CA SER A 529 -1.86 -26.71 2.22
C SER A 529 -1.16 -25.81 1.21
N PRO A 530 -0.40 -24.78 1.68
CA PRO A 530 0.28 -23.86 0.79
C PRO A 530 1.46 -24.52 0.07
N GLN A 531 1.59 -24.26 -1.21
CA GLN A 531 2.73 -24.65 -2.04
C GLN A 531 3.60 -23.41 -2.26
N PHE A 532 4.83 -23.47 -1.76
CA PHE A 532 5.77 -22.36 -1.81
C PHE A 532 6.61 -22.38 -3.08
N GLY A 533 6.85 -21.20 -3.63
CA GLY A 533 7.81 -20.98 -4.70
C GLY A 533 8.70 -19.77 -4.42
N THR A 534 9.75 -19.63 -5.20
CA THR A 534 10.72 -18.56 -5.05
C THR A 534 10.48 -17.49 -6.11
N GLN A 535 10.52 -16.21 -5.70
CA GLN A 535 10.49 -15.05 -6.58
C GLN A 535 11.69 -14.16 -6.29
N GLU A 536 12.37 -13.72 -7.33
CA GLU A 536 13.53 -12.84 -7.24
C GLU A 536 13.19 -11.44 -7.71
N VAL A 537 13.63 -10.46 -6.94
CA VAL A 537 13.51 -9.04 -7.24
C VAL A 537 14.90 -8.45 -7.40
N THR A 538 15.18 -7.95 -8.58
CA THR A 538 16.39 -7.19 -8.89
C THR A 538 16.11 -5.71 -8.66
N LEU A 539 16.85 -5.07 -7.77
CA LEU A 539 16.68 -3.66 -7.45
C LEU A 539 17.32 -2.73 -8.47
N ARG A 540 18.24 -3.22 -9.29
CA ARG A 540 18.82 -2.44 -10.39
C ARG A 540 17.75 -2.16 -11.44
N PRO A 541 17.39 -0.89 -11.70
CA PRO A 541 16.39 -0.56 -12.70
C PRO A 541 16.94 -0.76 -14.13
N HIS A 542 16.05 -1.03 -15.08
CA HIS A 542 16.39 -1.14 -16.51
C HIS A 542 16.76 0.22 -17.12
N ALA A 543 16.11 1.29 -16.67
CA ALA A 543 16.40 2.65 -17.06
C ALA A 543 16.67 3.52 -15.84
N ARG A 544 17.50 4.54 -16.02
CA ARG A 544 17.84 5.51 -14.97
C ARG A 544 17.07 6.80 -15.19
N GLU A 545 16.55 7.35 -14.11
CA GLU A 545 15.94 8.68 -14.14
C GLU A 545 16.99 9.77 -14.40
N TRP A 546 16.68 10.66 -15.34
CA TRP A 546 17.42 11.87 -15.57
C TRP A 546 16.54 13.08 -15.30
N ARG A 547 17.08 14.04 -14.56
CA ARG A 547 16.46 15.33 -14.28
C ARG A 547 17.25 16.44 -14.93
N THR A 548 16.54 17.32 -15.63
CA THR A 548 17.11 18.57 -16.13
C THR A 548 16.32 19.72 -15.54
N GLU A 549 17.01 20.68 -14.93
CA GLU A 549 16.38 21.88 -14.38
C GLU A 549 17.09 23.11 -14.93
N ALA A 550 16.32 24.02 -15.52
CA ALA A 550 16.75 25.36 -15.90
C ALA A 550 16.04 26.36 -15.01
N ARG A 551 16.76 27.27 -14.37
CA ARG A 551 16.20 28.29 -13.49
C ARG A 551 16.78 29.65 -13.86
N TYR A 552 15.92 30.66 -13.96
CA TYR A 552 16.30 32.04 -14.14
C TYR A 552 15.67 32.90 -13.06
N THR A 553 16.46 33.72 -12.38
CA THR A 553 16.00 34.64 -11.34
C THR A 553 16.55 36.02 -11.61
N MET A 554 15.70 37.05 -11.53
CA MET A 554 16.14 38.43 -11.69
C MET A 554 15.48 39.37 -10.67
N PRO A 555 16.21 40.34 -10.12
CA PRO A 555 15.65 41.39 -9.29
C PRO A 555 14.81 42.36 -10.14
N VAL A 556 13.62 42.71 -9.66
CA VAL A 556 12.71 43.69 -10.29
C VAL A 556 12.70 44.95 -9.42
N ARG A 557 13.70 45.82 -9.61
CA ARG A 557 13.90 47.01 -8.76
C ARG A 557 12.72 47.97 -8.71
N GLN A 558 11.93 48.06 -9.79
CA GLN A 558 10.76 48.96 -9.85
C GLN A 558 9.65 48.53 -8.92
N TRP A 559 9.52 47.24 -8.59
CA TRP A 559 8.44 46.68 -7.80
C TRP A 559 8.91 46.03 -6.49
N GLY A 560 10.20 46.19 -6.14
CA GLY A 560 10.75 45.75 -4.86
C GLY A 560 10.74 44.22 -4.68
N GLY A 561 10.95 43.42 -5.74
CA GLY A 561 10.90 41.96 -5.64
C GLY A 561 11.80 41.24 -6.62
N ASN A 562 11.64 39.91 -6.67
CA ASN A 562 12.35 39.02 -7.58
C ASN A 562 11.37 38.28 -8.50
N LEU A 563 11.71 38.18 -9.79
CA LEU A 563 11.02 37.34 -10.76
C LEU A 563 11.85 36.07 -10.96
N SER A 564 11.23 34.90 -10.81
CA SER A 564 11.85 33.59 -11.01
C SER A 564 11.08 32.79 -12.03
N ALA A 565 11.78 32.14 -12.95
CA ALA A 565 11.23 31.18 -13.89
C ALA A 565 11.99 29.85 -13.77
N ALA A 566 11.28 28.73 -13.88
CA ALA A 566 11.87 27.41 -13.87
C ALA A 566 11.24 26.50 -14.91
N LEU A 567 12.07 25.66 -15.51
CA LEU A 567 11.68 24.51 -16.32
C LEU A 567 12.37 23.28 -15.71
N SER A 568 11.59 22.25 -15.40
CA SER A 568 12.12 20.97 -14.92
C SER A 568 11.57 19.84 -15.78
N THR A 569 12.44 18.89 -16.12
CA THR A 569 12.06 17.69 -16.87
C THR A 569 12.54 16.44 -16.15
N ARG A 570 11.79 15.34 -16.30
CA ARG A 570 12.15 14.01 -15.82
C ARG A 570 12.00 13.00 -16.97
N LEU A 571 13.10 12.41 -17.37
CA LEU A 571 13.13 11.29 -18.29
C LEU A 571 13.25 10.00 -17.48
N HIS A 572 12.49 8.97 -17.82
CA HIS A 572 12.38 7.71 -17.06
C HIS A 572 12.06 7.97 -15.57
N ALA A 573 11.02 8.75 -15.32
CA ALA A 573 10.61 9.13 -13.97
C ALA A 573 10.48 7.90 -13.07
N ASP A 574 11.01 8.00 -11.84
CA ASP A 574 11.07 6.91 -10.86
C ASP A 574 11.84 5.67 -11.37
N ASN A 575 12.83 5.87 -12.24
CA ASN A 575 13.62 4.82 -12.90
C ASN A 575 12.77 3.82 -13.74
N ASP A 576 11.62 4.24 -14.23
CA ASP A 576 10.72 3.43 -15.05
C ASP A 576 10.96 3.73 -16.54
N GLU A 577 11.40 2.72 -17.29
CA GLU A 577 11.67 2.84 -18.72
C GLU A 577 10.43 3.23 -19.54
N GLN A 578 9.25 2.82 -19.08
CA GLN A 578 7.97 3.08 -19.75
C GLN A 578 7.35 4.42 -19.32
N ALA A 579 7.94 5.12 -18.34
CA ALA A 579 7.43 6.40 -17.91
C ALA A 579 7.57 7.45 -19.02
N ALA A 580 6.47 8.11 -19.35
CA ALA A 580 6.48 9.22 -20.29
C ALA A 580 7.35 10.37 -19.76
N LEU A 581 7.96 11.13 -20.68
CA LEU A 581 8.68 12.35 -20.32
C LEU A 581 7.74 13.28 -19.56
N GLN A 582 8.13 13.62 -18.33
CA GLN A 582 7.42 14.60 -17.51
C GLN A 582 8.14 15.93 -17.62
N TRP A 583 7.39 17.02 -17.71
CA TRP A 583 7.94 18.35 -17.64
C TRP A 583 6.99 19.32 -16.91
N VAL A 584 7.57 20.30 -16.26
CA VAL A 584 6.86 21.36 -15.56
C VAL A 584 7.59 22.66 -15.80
N MET A 585 6.83 23.71 -16.13
CA MET A 585 7.33 25.08 -16.21
C MET A 585 6.51 25.95 -15.28
N GLY A 586 7.18 26.86 -14.60
CA GLY A 586 6.55 27.82 -13.72
C GLY A 586 7.25 29.15 -13.71
N VAL A 587 6.48 30.23 -13.47
CA VAL A 587 6.98 31.58 -13.27
C VAL A 587 6.39 32.10 -11.98
N ARG A 588 7.21 32.75 -11.15
CA ARG A 588 6.82 33.32 -9.88
C ARG A 588 7.38 34.71 -9.71
N TYR A 589 6.55 35.62 -9.26
CA TYR A 589 6.98 36.93 -8.80
C TYR A 589 6.83 37.00 -7.28
N GLN A 590 7.90 37.42 -6.60
CA GLN A 590 7.94 37.54 -5.14
C GLN A 590 8.22 39.00 -4.77
N LEU A 591 7.30 39.61 -4.03
CA LEU A 591 7.49 40.94 -3.42
C LEU A 591 8.24 40.78 -2.10
N THR A 592 9.23 41.64 -1.89
CA THR A 592 9.88 41.84 -0.59
C THR A 592 9.33 43.14 0.00
N PHE A 593 8.59 43.03 1.11
CA PHE A 593 8.05 44.18 1.83
C PHE A 593 8.99 44.61 2.93
#